data_68bd9a7ed5d7338f2e2dd5c34a36230f
#
_entry.id   68bd9a7ed5d7338f2e2dd5c34a36230f
#
_cell.length_a   1.000
_cell.length_b   1.000
_cell.length_c   1.000
_cell.angle_alpha   90.00
_cell.angle_beta   90.00
_cell.angle_gamma   90.00
#
_symmetry.space_group_name_H-M   'P 1'
#
loop_
_entity.id
_entity.type
_entity.pdbx_description
1 polymer ?
#
loop_
_entity_poly.entity_id
_entity_poly.type
_entity_poly.pdbx_seq_one_letter_code
_entity_poly.pdbx_strand_id
1 'polypeptide(L)'
;MTKNEKISFAKQNLANILKCDNNVWDANENVFIESQDIFFRVTTFGKNTIMFADKQLIPWLSETFKSTPTQEILDTDNRYLINEKLRSVRKKLSGECMWYLHLLPEKMVEKPTGFTYRIFDQDAINDLHTVMKNQDAYKVLTHAIEEDSEYTLAIAAYDNDLLVAVAACEAYRELWDIGVDTLPEYRGRGLAAYLVKELAIETEKRGKVASYNTWSGNIASTKVALNTGFYPVWLSHFCVNL
;
A
#
# COMPACT_ATOMS: atom_id res chain seq x y z
N MET A 1 -13.68 -11.99 8.67
CA MET A 1 -12.33 -12.44 9.08
C MET A 1 -11.89 -11.71 10.34
N THR A 2 -11.29 -12.42 11.28
CA THR A 2 -10.62 -11.83 12.46
C THR A 2 -9.33 -11.09 12.05
N LYS A 3 -8.78 -10.29 12.97
CA LYS A 3 -7.49 -9.59 12.74
C LYS A 3 -6.37 -10.55 12.33
N ASN A 4 -6.24 -11.66 13.05
CA ASN A 4 -5.20 -12.66 12.79
C ASN A 4 -5.38 -13.37 11.45
N GLU A 5 -6.62 -13.67 11.07
CA GLU A 5 -6.92 -14.24 9.75
C GLU A 5 -6.55 -13.27 8.63
N LYS A 6 -6.87 -11.97 8.77
CA LYS A 6 -6.47 -10.95 7.77
C LYS A 6 -4.96 -10.83 7.62
N ILE A 7 -4.21 -10.85 8.74
CA ILE A 7 -2.74 -10.79 8.72
C ILE A 7 -2.15 -12.06 8.08
N SER A 8 -2.64 -13.24 8.47
CA SER A 8 -2.20 -14.51 7.89
C SER A 8 -2.48 -14.56 6.38
N PHE A 9 -3.64 -14.05 5.99
CA PHE A 9 -4.03 -13.93 4.59
C PHE A 9 -3.10 -12.99 3.81
N ALA A 10 -2.75 -11.83 4.37
CA ALA A 10 -1.81 -10.89 3.74
C ALA A 10 -0.41 -11.51 3.58
N LYS A 11 0.08 -12.24 4.59
CA LYS A 11 1.35 -12.99 4.51
C LYS A 11 1.31 -14.00 3.36
N GLN A 12 0.26 -14.80 3.27
CA GLN A 12 0.11 -15.80 2.19
C GLN A 12 0.01 -15.14 0.81
N ASN A 13 -0.76 -14.06 0.69
CA ASN A 13 -0.89 -13.34 -0.57
C ASN A 13 0.45 -12.73 -1.01
N LEU A 14 1.18 -12.12 -0.08
CA LEU A 14 2.49 -11.54 -0.35
C LEU A 14 3.53 -12.62 -0.70
N ALA A 15 3.51 -13.77 -0.03
CA ALA A 15 4.37 -14.91 -0.36
C ALA A 15 4.12 -15.40 -1.81
N ASN A 16 2.86 -15.48 -2.23
CA ASN A 16 2.49 -15.85 -3.59
C ASN A 16 2.98 -14.82 -4.63
N ILE A 17 2.86 -13.51 -4.33
CA ILE A 17 3.33 -12.42 -5.21
C ILE A 17 4.86 -12.44 -5.33
N LEU A 18 5.55 -12.62 -4.20
CA LEU A 18 7.01 -12.62 -4.13
C LEU A 18 7.64 -13.98 -4.44
N LYS A 19 6.81 -15.00 -4.75
CA LYS A 19 7.24 -16.36 -5.11
C LYS A 19 8.13 -17.01 -4.04
N CYS A 20 7.74 -16.91 -2.77
CA CYS A 20 8.45 -17.53 -1.65
C CYS A 20 7.53 -18.42 -0.79
N ASP A 21 8.11 -19.20 0.10
CA ASP A 21 7.36 -20.00 1.06
C ASP A 21 6.76 -19.09 2.15
N ASN A 22 5.51 -19.36 2.53
CA ASN A 22 4.82 -18.56 3.55
C ASN A 22 5.46 -18.64 4.95
N ASN A 23 6.18 -19.70 5.25
CA ASN A 23 6.84 -19.88 6.54
C ASN A 23 8.02 -18.91 6.78
N VAL A 24 8.55 -18.27 5.73
CA VAL A 24 9.65 -17.30 5.84
C VAL A 24 9.31 -16.13 6.76
N TRP A 25 8.02 -15.73 6.84
CA TRP A 25 7.58 -14.62 7.69
C TRP A 25 7.66 -14.90 9.18
N ASP A 26 7.77 -16.17 9.56
CA ASP A 26 7.78 -16.62 10.95
C ASP A 26 9.13 -17.24 11.36
N ALA A 27 10.14 -17.16 10.51
CA ALA A 27 11.51 -17.60 10.80
C ALA A 27 12.10 -16.85 12.01
N ASN A 28 13.06 -17.47 12.70
CA ASN A 28 13.72 -16.86 13.87
C ASN A 28 14.92 -15.97 13.49
N GLU A 29 15.35 -16.04 12.24
CA GLU A 29 16.47 -15.28 11.69
C GLU A 29 16.02 -14.51 10.45
N ASN A 30 16.80 -13.53 10.02
CA ASN A 30 16.58 -12.86 8.75
C ASN A 30 16.79 -13.87 7.60
N VAL A 31 15.98 -13.72 6.56
CA VAL A 31 15.95 -14.64 5.41
C VAL A 31 16.38 -13.90 4.15
N PHE A 32 17.24 -14.53 3.36
CA PHE A 32 17.78 -13.98 2.11
C PHE A 32 17.33 -14.88 0.96
N ILE A 33 16.57 -14.32 0.03
CA ILE A 33 15.96 -15.05 -1.08
C ILE A 33 16.47 -14.50 -2.40
N GLU A 34 17.11 -15.37 -3.19
CA GLU A 34 17.48 -15.04 -4.56
C GLU A 34 16.22 -14.84 -5.40
N SER A 35 16.18 -13.74 -6.18
CA SER A 35 15.08 -13.42 -7.08
C SER A 35 15.61 -13.00 -8.44
N GLN A 36 14.97 -13.49 -9.50
CA GLN A 36 15.26 -13.06 -10.87
C GLN A 36 14.44 -11.82 -11.27
N ASP A 37 13.29 -11.63 -10.63
CA ASP A 37 12.35 -10.55 -10.95
C ASP A 37 12.55 -9.31 -10.05
N ILE A 38 13.12 -9.50 -8.86
CA ILE A 38 13.32 -8.45 -7.86
C ILE A 38 14.80 -8.20 -7.66
N PHE A 39 15.30 -7.05 -8.10
CA PHE A 39 16.70 -6.73 -7.91
C PHE A 39 17.09 -6.55 -6.44
N PHE A 40 16.25 -5.85 -5.67
CA PHE A 40 16.38 -5.73 -4.21
C PHE A 40 15.06 -5.27 -3.58
N ARG A 41 14.64 -5.99 -2.54
CA ARG A 41 13.50 -5.63 -1.69
C ARG A 41 13.72 -6.13 -0.28
N VAL A 42 13.45 -5.29 0.70
CA VAL A 42 13.37 -5.63 2.13
C VAL A 42 11.92 -5.60 2.55
N THR A 43 11.47 -6.62 3.28
CA THR A 43 10.10 -6.66 3.82
C THR A 43 10.12 -7.28 5.22
N THR A 44 9.37 -6.69 6.15
CA THR A 44 9.23 -7.24 7.52
C THR A 44 7.81 -7.10 8.03
N PHE A 45 7.33 -8.15 8.71
CA PHE A 45 6.13 -8.15 9.56
C PHE A 45 6.48 -7.97 11.06
N GLY A 46 7.70 -7.57 11.38
CA GLY A 46 8.17 -7.24 12.71
C GLY A 46 8.88 -8.37 13.48
N LYS A 47 8.73 -9.64 13.07
CA LYS A 47 9.44 -10.77 13.72
C LYS A 47 10.86 -10.94 13.17
N ASN A 48 10.98 -10.95 11.85
CA ASN A 48 12.23 -11.07 11.11
C ASN A 48 12.17 -10.19 9.85
N THR A 49 13.27 -10.12 9.14
CA THR A 49 13.37 -9.39 7.88
C THR A 49 13.63 -10.35 6.73
N ILE A 50 12.88 -10.21 5.65
CA ILE A 50 13.10 -10.95 4.42
C ILE A 50 13.71 -10.01 3.39
N MET A 51 14.86 -10.39 2.82
CA MET A 51 15.54 -9.67 1.76
C MET A 51 15.50 -10.48 0.47
N PHE A 52 14.75 -10.01 -0.49
CA PHE A 52 14.74 -10.53 -1.85
C PHE A 52 15.79 -9.77 -2.65
N ALA A 53 16.67 -10.48 -3.34
CA ALA A 53 17.71 -9.80 -4.09
C ALA A 53 18.19 -10.60 -5.30
N ASP A 54 18.77 -9.87 -6.26
CA ASP A 54 19.58 -10.48 -7.31
C ASP A 54 20.71 -11.31 -6.69
N LYS A 55 21.05 -12.43 -7.31
CA LYS A 55 22.06 -13.39 -6.81
C LYS A 55 23.40 -12.76 -6.42
N GLN A 56 23.80 -11.69 -7.10
CA GLN A 56 25.08 -11.00 -6.82
C GLN A 56 25.09 -10.30 -5.46
N LEU A 57 23.93 -9.97 -4.89
CA LEU A 57 23.81 -9.28 -3.60
C LEU A 57 23.68 -10.26 -2.43
N ILE A 58 23.17 -11.48 -2.64
CA ILE A 58 22.84 -12.45 -1.59
C ILE A 58 24.02 -12.75 -0.65
N PRO A 59 25.25 -13.04 -1.13
CA PRO A 59 26.38 -13.31 -0.24
C PRO A 59 26.67 -12.15 0.72
N TRP A 60 26.74 -10.94 0.18
CA TRP A 60 26.99 -9.74 0.96
C TRP A 60 25.86 -9.45 1.96
N LEU A 61 24.60 -9.56 1.55
CA LEU A 61 23.44 -9.35 2.44
C LEU A 61 23.45 -10.34 3.60
N SER A 62 23.69 -11.61 3.32
CA SER A 62 23.74 -12.65 4.34
C SER A 62 24.89 -12.44 5.32
N GLU A 63 26.10 -12.11 4.84
CA GLU A 63 27.24 -11.81 5.68
C GLU A 63 26.98 -10.58 6.59
N THR A 64 26.37 -9.53 6.04
CA THR A 64 26.19 -8.26 6.74
C THR A 64 25.01 -8.29 7.71
N PHE A 65 23.87 -8.92 7.33
CA PHE A 65 22.60 -8.73 8.03
C PHE A 65 22.00 -9.99 8.68
N LYS A 66 22.66 -11.16 8.59
CA LYS A 66 22.09 -12.40 9.14
C LYS A 66 21.73 -12.29 10.62
N SER A 67 22.60 -11.67 11.43
CA SER A 67 22.43 -11.52 12.88
C SER A 67 21.97 -10.13 13.30
N THR A 68 21.68 -9.23 12.35
CA THR A 68 21.22 -7.88 12.66
C THR A 68 19.77 -7.94 13.15
N PRO A 69 19.43 -7.34 14.30
CA PRO A 69 18.05 -7.27 14.77
C PRO A 69 17.11 -6.63 13.73
N THR A 70 15.90 -7.16 13.61
CA THR A 70 14.91 -6.70 12.60
C THR A 70 14.67 -5.20 12.64
N GLN A 71 14.58 -4.61 13.84
CA GLN A 71 14.35 -3.18 14.03
C GLN A 71 15.52 -2.30 13.60
N GLU A 72 16.73 -2.87 13.49
CA GLU A 72 17.95 -2.16 13.12
C GLU A 72 18.29 -2.24 11.62
N ILE A 73 17.70 -3.22 10.90
CA ILE A 73 17.98 -3.44 9.47
C ILE A 73 17.79 -2.17 8.64
N LEU A 74 16.82 -1.35 9.01
CA LEU A 74 16.47 -0.13 8.28
C LEU A 74 16.77 1.15 9.09
N ASP A 75 17.68 1.07 10.06
CA ASP A 75 18.22 2.27 10.70
C ASP A 75 19.09 3.07 9.73
N THR A 76 19.56 4.24 10.17
CA THR A 76 20.28 5.19 9.31
C THR A 76 21.57 4.58 8.74
N ASP A 77 22.34 3.88 9.58
CA ASP A 77 23.63 3.35 9.17
C ASP A 77 23.49 2.19 8.20
N ASN A 78 22.56 1.28 8.47
CA ASN A 78 22.28 0.15 7.60
C ASN A 78 21.62 0.57 6.27
N ARG A 79 20.72 1.56 6.29
CA ARG A 79 20.23 2.17 5.05
C ARG A 79 21.34 2.79 4.23
N TYR A 80 22.31 3.44 4.86
CA TYR A 80 23.46 3.99 4.17
C TYR A 80 24.28 2.88 3.51
N LEU A 81 24.61 1.81 4.23
CA LEU A 81 25.34 0.65 3.70
C LEU A 81 24.63 0.01 2.51
N ILE A 82 23.31 -0.22 2.63
CA ILE A 82 22.49 -0.76 1.54
C ILE A 82 22.53 0.18 0.32
N ASN A 83 22.36 1.49 0.53
CA ASN A 83 22.39 2.47 -0.55
C ASN A 83 23.75 2.53 -1.26
N GLU A 84 24.85 2.50 -0.52
CA GLU A 84 26.19 2.48 -1.13
C GLU A 84 26.39 1.21 -2.00
N LYS A 85 25.91 0.07 -1.50
CA LYS A 85 25.95 -1.18 -2.28
C LYS A 85 25.09 -1.10 -3.54
N LEU A 86 23.90 -0.55 -3.46
CA LEU A 86 22.98 -0.39 -4.59
C LEU A 86 23.52 0.62 -5.61
N ARG A 87 24.16 1.70 -5.17
CA ARG A 87 24.76 2.71 -6.06
C ARG A 87 25.85 2.13 -6.95
N SER A 88 26.61 1.14 -6.47
CA SER A 88 27.61 0.46 -7.30
C SER A 88 27.02 -0.21 -8.54
N VAL A 89 25.71 -0.43 -8.56
CA VAL A 89 24.94 -1.01 -9.68
C VAL A 89 23.86 -0.05 -10.22
N ARG A 90 24.06 1.26 -10.04
CA ARG A 90 23.17 2.34 -10.49
C ARG A 90 21.73 2.26 -9.96
N LYS A 91 21.59 1.85 -8.71
CA LYS A 91 20.30 1.80 -8.01
C LYS A 91 20.39 2.51 -6.67
N LYS A 92 19.23 2.80 -6.09
CA LYS A 92 19.09 3.35 -4.74
C LYS A 92 17.87 2.76 -4.04
N LEU A 93 17.80 2.84 -2.72
CA LEU A 93 16.58 2.55 -1.99
C LEU A 93 15.49 3.55 -2.35
N SER A 94 14.27 3.06 -2.50
CA SER A 94 13.05 3.87 -2.53
C SER A 94 12.78 4.50 -1.16
N GLY A 95 11.71 5.27 -1.05
CA GLY A 95 11.15 5.62 0.24
C GLY A 95 10.63 4.38 0.99
N GLU A 96 10.47 4.55 2.29
CA GLU A 96 9.89 3.53 3.17
C GLU A 96 8.38 3.50 3.00
N CYS A 97 7.85 2.34 2.62
CA CYS A 97 6.44 2.12 2.42
C CYS A 97 5.86 1.29 3.57
N MET A 98 4.98 1.90 4.35
CA MET A 98 4.20 1.22 5.38
C MET A 98 2.89 0.72 4.79
N TRP A 99 2.58 -0.53 5.05
CA TRP A 99 1.36 -1.20 4.63
C TRP A 99 0.44 -1.44 5.81
N TYR A 100 -0.82 -1.16 5.60
CA TYR A 100 -1.88 -1.23 6.61
C TYR A 100 -2.97 -2.20 6.15
N LEU A 101 -3.61 -2.86 7.10
CA LEU A 101 -4.84 -3.61 6.88
C LEU A 101 -5.98 -2.99 7.68
N HIS A 102 -7.20 -3.08 7.15
CA HIS A 102 -8.39 -2.65 7.86
C HIS A 102 -8.71 -3.63 9.00
N LEU A 103 -8.18 -3.35 10.20
CA LEU A 103 -8.24 -4.24 11.37
C LEU A 103 -9.22 -3.77 12.45
N LEU A 104 -9.70 -2.52 12.39
CA LEU A 104 -10.64 -1.91 13.34
C LEU A 104 -11.90 -1.44 12.60
N PRO A 105 -12.76 -2.37 12.12
CA PRO A 105 -13.95 -2.02 11.35
C PRO A 105 -14.97 -1.20 12.15
N GLU A 106 -14.95 -1.28 13.47
CA GLU A 106 -15.80 -0.54 14.41
C GLU A 106 -15.48 0.96 14.48
N LYS A 107 -14.32 1.40 13.94
CA LYS A 107 -13.93 2.81 13.96
C LYS A 107 -14.87 3.64 13.08
N MET A 108 -15.61 4.54 13.71
CA MET A 108 -16.59 5.38 13.03
C MET A 108 -15.92 6.54 12.30
N VAL A 109 -16.45 6.86 11.12
CA VAL A 109 -16.12 8.05 10.35
C VAL A 109 -17.40 8.75 9.98
N GLU A 110 -17.51 10.03 10.28
CA GLU A 110 -18.67 10.83 9.93
C GLU A 110 -18.76 11.04 8.42
N LYS A 111 -19.97 10.92 7.88
CA LYS A 111 -20.24 11.22 6.48
C LYS A 111 -20.27 12.74 6.27
N PRO A 112 -19.37 13.31 5.48
CA PRO A 112 -19.42 14.74 5.18
C PRO A 112 -20.71 15.13 4.47
N THR A 113 -21.33 16.22 4.94
CA THR A 113 -22.57 16.76 4.37
C THR A 113 -22.31 17.71 3.21
N GLY A 114 -23.29 17.92 2.34
CA GLY A 114 -23.18 18.82 1.18
C GLY A 114 -22.53 18.16 -0.04
N PHE A 115 -22.28 16.86 -0.02
CA PHE A 115 -21.74 16.11 -1.14
C PHE A 115 -22.64 14.94 -1.52
N THR A 116 -22.60 14.57 -2.80
CA THR A 116 -23.18 13.33 -3.30
C THR A 116 -22.08 12.28 -3.48
N TYR A 117 -22.42 11.00 -3.34
CA TYR A 117 -21.47 9.90 -3.39
C TYR A 117 -21.95 8.83 -4.35
N ARG A 118 -21.06 8.32 -5.19
CA ARG A 118 -21.35 7.23 -6.13
C ARG A 118 -20.31 6.14 -6.02
N ILE A 119 -20.79 4.89 -5.97
CA ILE A 119 -19.95 3.68 -6.05
C ILE A 119 -19.88 3.26 -7.51
N PHE A 120 -18.70 2.88 -7.95
CA PHE A 120 -18.41 2.32 -9.26
C PHE A 120 -17.81 0.93 -9.06
N ASP A 121 -18.53 -0.08 -9.47
CA ASP A 121 -18.01 -1.44 -9.61
C ASP A 121 -17.22 -1.60 -10.90
N GLN A 122 -16.73 -2.79 -11.16
CA GLN A 122 -15.88 -3.07 -12.30
C GLN A 122 -16.54 -2.70 -13.64
N ASP A 123 -17.86 -2.90 -13.76
CA ASP A 123 -18.60 -2.58 -15.00
C ASP A 123 -18.76 -1.07 -15.18
N ALA A 124 -18.88 -0.32 -14.09
CA ALA A 124 -19.08 1.14 -14.08
C ALA A 124 -17.79 1.96 -14.00
N ILE A 125 -16.62 1.33 -13.86
CA ILE A 125 -15.34 2.05 -13.69
C ILE A 125 -15.02 2.95 -14.89
N ASN A 126 -15.41 2.54 -16.11
CA ASN A 126 -15.24 3.32 -17.34
C ASN A 126 -16.04 4.64 -17.34
N ASP A 127 -17.17 4.68 -16.64
CA ASP A 127 -17.93 5.92 -16.45
C ASP A 127 -17.12 6.91 -15.60
N LEU A 128 -16.47 6.41 -14.53
CA LEU A 128 -15.61 7.23 -13.69
C LEU A 128 -14.42 7.78 -14.48
N HIS A 129 -13.76 6.93 -15.29
CA HIS A 129 -12.68 7.36 -16.18
C HIS A 129 -13.14 8.46 -17.15
N THR A 130 -14.36 8.34 -17.68
CA THR A 130 -14.95 9.36 -18.55
C THR A 130 -15.16 10.69 -17.83
N VAL A 131 -15.67 10.65 -16.59
CA VAL A 131 -15.83 11.86 -15.76
C VAL A 131 -14.47 12.49 -15.47
N MET A 132 -13.48 11.70 -15.09
CA MET A 132 -12.13 12.21 -14.79
C MET A 132 -11.47 12.84 -15.99
N LYS A 133 -11.63 12.28 -17.20
CA LYS A 133 -11.15 12.88 -18.45
C LYS A 133 -11.85 14.21 -18.75
N ASN A 134 -13.17 14.25 -18.68
CA ASN A 134 -13.95 15.43 -18.98
C ASN A 134 -13.67 16.61 -18.04
N GLN A 135 -13.28 16.33 -16.81
CA GLN A 135 -12.96 17.34 -15.78
C GLN A 135 -11.45 17.57 -15.61
N ASP A 136 -10.62 16.94 -16.44
CA ASP A 136 -9.16 17.04 -16.34
C ASP A 136 -8.62 16.57 -14.96
N ALA A 137 -9.38 15.72 -14.30
CA ALA A 137 -9.18 15.34 -12.90
C ALA A 137 -7.92 14.47 -12.69
N TYR A 138 -7.45 13.76 -13.71
CA TYR A 138 -6.21 13.00 -13.66
C TYR A 138 -4.96 13.83 -13.38
N LYS A 139 -5.00 15.14 -13.62
CA LYS A 139 -3.89 16.04 -13.28
C LYS A 139 -3.73 16.29 -11.78
N VAL A 140 -4.78 16.02 -11.00
CA VAL A 140 -4.83 16.37 -9.56
C VAL A 140 -5.11 15.15 -8.70
N LEU A 141 -5.96 14.23 -9.16
CA LEU A 141 -6.36 13.01 -8.41
C LEU A 141 -5.53 11.78 -8.84
N THR A 142 -4.21 11.95 -8.94
CA THR A 142 -3.29 10.99 -9.56
C THR A 142 -2.95 9.77 -8.71
N HIS A 143 -3.19 9.83 -7.39
CA HIS A 143 -2.85 8.72 -6.48
C HIS A 143 -4.03 7.80 -6.15
N ALA A 144 -5.23 8.19 -6.53
CA ALA A 144 -6.43 7.39 -6.30
C ALA A 144 -6.73 6.47 -7.47
N ILE A 145 -6.54 6.97 -8.70
CA ILE A 145 -6.86 6.27 -9.93
C ILE A 145 -5.97 6.78 -11.07
N GLU A 146 -5.27 5.88 -11.73
CA GLU A 146 -4.42 6.16 -12.88
C GLU A 146 -5.19 5.82 -14.18
N GLU A 147 -4.90 6.57 -15.26
CA GLU A 147 -5.65 6.46 -16.52
C GLU A 147 -5.56 5.08 -17.17
N ASP A 148 -4.38 4.44 -17.07
CA ASP A 148 -4.07 3.17 -17.73
C ASP A 148 -4.09 1.96 -16.77
N SER A 149 -4.54 2.12 -15.54
CA SER A 149 -4.59 1.06 -14.54
C SER A 149 -5.98 0.43 -14.43
N GLU A 150 -6.02 -0.85 -14.09
CA GLU A 150 -7.26 -1.58 -13.86
C GLU A 150 -7.70 -1.47 -12.40
N TYR A 151 -8.91 -0.99 -12.20
CA TYR A 151 -9.54 -0.91 -10.89
C TYR A 151 -10.77 -1.79 -10.81
N THR A 152 -11.06 -2.30 -9.62
CA THR A 152 -12.17 -3.23 -9.39
C THR A 152 -13.35 -2.58 -8.69
N LEU A 153 -13.09 -1.51 -7.96
CA LEU A 153 -14.10 -0.80 -7.17
C LEU A 153 -13.61 0.61 -6.89
N ALA A 154 -14.49 1.60 -6.99
CA ALA A 154 -14.20 2.97 -6.60
C ALA A 154 -15.42 3.63 -5.94
N ILE A 155 -15.16 4.67 -5.13
CA ILE A 155 -16.16 5.57 -4.58
C ILE A 155 -15.71 6.99 -4.86
N ALA A 156 -16.60 7.78 -5.44
CA ALA A 156 -16.36 9.18 -5.72
C ALA A 156 -17.31 10.10 -4.96
N ALA A 157 -16.83 11.27 -4.58
CA ALA A 157 -17.60 12.35 -3.98
C ALA A 157 -17.73 13.51 -4.97
N TYR A 158 -18.91 14.11 -5.02
CA TYR A 158 -19.23 15.22 -5.92
C TYR A 158 -19.80 16.41 -5.12
N ASP A 159 -19.37 17.61 -5.48
CA ASP A 159 -20.03 18.86 -5.15
C ASP A 159 -20.83 19.30 -6.38
N ASN A 160 -22.17 19.12 -6.35
CA ASN A 160 -23.02 19.12 -7.53
C ASN A 160 -22.50 18.13 -8.59
N ASP A 161 -22.06 18.61 -9.76
CA ASP A 161 -21.53 17.79 -10.84
C ASP A 161 -19.99 17.72 -10.85
N LEU A 162 -19.31 18.45 -9.95
CA LEU A 162 -17.85 18.46 -9.87
C LEU A 162 -17.35 17.27 -9.05
N LEU A 163 -16.53 16.43 -9.64
CA LEU A 163 -15.80 15.37 -8.93
C LEU A 163 -14.73 16.01 -8.03
N VAL A 164 -14.87 15.85 -6.70
CA VAL A 164 -14.00 16.53 -5.72
C VAL A 164 -13.08 15.59 -4.95
N ALA A 165 -13.43 14.31 -4.86
CA ALA A 165 -12.57 13.30 -4.26
C ALA A 165 -12.93 11.92 -4.82
N VAL A 166 -11.93 11.03 -4.87
CA VAL A 166 -12.10 9.65 -5.30
C VAL A 166 -11.22 8.73 -4.47
N ALA A 167 -11.73 7.55 -4.14
CA ALA A 167 -10.95 6.42 -3.65
C ALA A 167 -11.22 5.22 -4.56
N ALA A 168 -10.17 4.47 -4.89
CA ALA A 168 -10.29 3.30 -5.77
C ALA A 168 -9.44 2.14 -5.26
N CYS A 169 -9.88 0.92 -5.56
CA CYS A 169 -9.18 -0.32 -5.24
C CYS A 169 -8.46 -0.88 -6.45
N GLU A 170 -7.17 -1.08 -6.32
CA GLU A 170 -6.38 -1.93 -7.19
C GLU A 170 -6.31 -3.34 -6.61
N ALA A 171 -6.59 -4.35 -7.43
CA ALA A 171 -6.63 -5.73 -6.97
C ALA A 171 -5.26 -6.41 -7.08
N TYR A 172 -4.61 -6.64 -5.95
CA TYR A 172 -3.47 -7.55 -5.85
C TYR A 172 -3.97 -8.94 -5.43
N ARG A 173 -4.61 -9.66 -6.36
CA ARG A 173 -5.35 -10.90 -6.12
C ARG A 173 -6.49 -10.68 -5.12
N GLU A 174 -6.32 -11.17 -3.88
CA GLU A 174 -7.32 -11.08 -2.83
C GLU A 174 -7.12 -9.89 -1.89
N LEU A 175 -5.95 -9.23 -1.92
CA LEU A 175 -5.70 -7.95 -1.29
C LEU A 175 -6.10 -6.84 -2.24
N TRP A 176 -7.02 -5.99 -1.81
CA TRP A 176 -7.45 -4.82 -2.57
C TRP A 176 -6.88 -3.57 -1.92
N ASP A 177 -5.91 -2.97 -2.61
CA ASP A 177 -5.20 -1.80 -2.13
C ASP A 177 -5.95 -0.52 -2.48
N ILE A 178 -6.17 0.32 -1.48
CA ILE A 178 -6.98 1.53 -1.61
C ILE A 178 -6.08 2.74 -1.80
N GLY A 179 -6.19 3.40 -2.95
CA GLY A 179 -5.71 4.75 -3.18
C GLY A 179 -6.81 5.78 -2.94
N VAL A 180 -6.46 7.00 -2.53
CA VAL A 180 -7.41 8.10 -2.34
C VAL A 180 -6.79 9.46 -2.66
N ASP A 181 -7.57 10.31 -3.31
CA ASP A 181 -7.22 11.72 -3.52
C ASP A 181 -8.42 12.63 -3.33
N THR A 182 -8.11 13.88 -2.99
CA THR A 182 -9.10 14.95 -2.81
C THR A 182 -8.54 16.24 -3.40
N LEU A 183 -9.34 16.95 -4.18
CA LEU A 183 -8.97 18.25 -4.72
C LEU A 183 -8.49 19.19 -3.59
N PRO A 184 -7.43 19.99 -3.80
CA PRO A 184 -6.80 20.79 -2.77
C PRO A 184 -7.79 21.66 -1.96
N GLU A 185 -8.74 22.31 -2.64
CA GLU A 185 -9.76 23.20 -2.05
C GLU A 185 -10.84 22.46 -1.24
N TYR A 186 -10.92 21.14 -1.38
CA TYR A 186 -11.86 20.28 -0.65
C TYR A 186 -11.19 19.47 0.49
N ARG A 187 -9.88 19.61 0.65
CA ARG A 187 -9.14 18.94 1.74
C ARG A 187 -9.57 19.46 3.12
N GLY A 188 -9.34 18.64 4.13
CA GLY A 188 -9.71 18.98 5.51
C GLY A 188 -11.20 18.82 5.84
N ARG A 189 -12.04 18.41 4.88
CA ARG A 189 -13.49 18.23 5.07
C ARG A 189 -13.90 16.77 5.39
N GLY A 190 -12.94 15.88 5.64
CA GLY A 190 -13.24 14.47 5.99
C GLY A 190 -13.50 13.54 4.79
N LEU A 191 -13.51 14.04 3.55
CA LEU A 191 -13.85 13.26 2.36
C LEU A 191 -12.98 12.02 2.19
N ALA A 192 -11.65 12.17 2.22
CA ALA A 192 -10.73 11.04 2.05
C ALA A 192 -10.98 9.94 3.11
N ALA A 193 -11.16 10.31 4.38
CA ALA A 193 -11.44 9.35 5.43
C ALA A 193 -12.77 8.63 5.22
N TYR A 194 -13.82 9.35 4.82
CA TYR A 194 -15.11 8.75 4.54
C TYR A 194 -15.05 7.77 3.36
N LEU A 195 -14.45 8.19 2.22
CA LEU A 195 -14.34 7.35 1.02
C LEU A 195 -13.52 6.08 1.29
N VAL A 196 -12.37 6.20 1.97
CA VAL A 196 -11.52 5.05 2.33
C VAL A 196 -12.26 4.09 3.25
N LYS A 197 -13.00 4.61 4.24
CA LYS A 197 -13.80 3.77 5.15
C LYS A 197 -14.89 3.00 4.41
N GLU A 198 -15.69 3.67 3.60
CA GLU A 198 -16.76 3.04 2.83
C GLU A 198 -16.20 2.01 1.85
N LEU A 199 -15.09 2.34 1.18
CA LEU A 199 -14.46 1.44 0.22
C LEU A 199 -13.89 0.19 0.90
N ALA A 200 -13.32 0.33 2.11
CA ALA A 200 -12.88 -0.82 2.90
C ALA A 200 -14.05 -1.74 3.29
N ILE A 201 -15.18 -1.17 3.71
CA ILE A 201 -16.39 -1.93 4.04
C ILE A 201 -16.91 -2.66 2.79
N GLU A 202 -16.98 -1.98 1.65
CA GLU A 202 -17.45 -2.58 0.40
C GLU A 202 -16.51 -3.69 -0.12
N THR A 203 -15.20 -3.53 0.07
CA THR A 203 -14.19 -4.56 -0.22
C THR A 203 -14.43 -5.81 0.64
N GLU A 204 -14.63 -5.61 1.95
CA GLU A 204 -14.85 -6.72 2.89
C GLU A 204 -16.20 -7.45 2.67
N LYS A 205 -17.25 -6.74 2.27
CA LYS A 205 -18.53 -7.36 1.85
C LYS A 205 -18.36 -8.30 0.66
N ARG A 206 -17.36 -8.06 -0.18
CA ARG A 206 -17.00 -8.92 -1.33
C ARG A 206 -16.06 -10.06 -0.95
N GLY A 207 -15.79 -10.26 0.35
CA GLY A 207 -14.92 -11.31 0.87
C GLY A 207 -13.43 -11.05 0.66
N LYS A 208 -13.04 -9.82 0.27
CA LYS A 208 -11.65 -9.42 0.06
C LYS A 208 -11.07 -8.75 1.31
N VAL A 209 -9.75 -8.59 1.34
CA VAL A 209 -9.06 -7.88 2.42
C VAL A 209 -8.65 -6.50 1.94
N ALA A 210 -9.17 -5.46 2.58
CA ALA A 210 -8.79 -4.09 2.29
C ALA A 210 -7.40 -3.79 2.85
N SER A 211 -6.50 -3.36 1.99
CA SER A 211 -5.17 -2.84 2.31
C SER A 211 -5.06 -1.36 1.95
N TYR A 212 -4.06 -0.73 2.51
CA TYR A 212 -3.71 0.66 2.27
C TYR A 212 -2.21 0.81 2.43
N ASN A 213 -1.57 1.56 1.57
CA ASN A 213 -0.15 1.81 1.74
C ASN A 213 0.19 3.30 1.63
N THR A 214 1.27 3.71 2.29
CA THR A 214 1.78 5.07 2.18
C THR A 214 3.25 5.16 2.55
N TRP A 215 3.93 6.13 1.95
CA TRP A 215 5.29 6.48 2.35
C TRP A 215 5.31 7.03 3.77
N SER A 216 6.31 6.67 4.56
CA SER A 216 6.43 7.07 5.97
C SER A 216 6.38 8.59 6.19
N GLY A 217 6.83 9.38 5.21
CA GLY A 217 6.76 10.85 5.26
C GLY A 217 5.38 11.44 4.90
N ASN A 218 4.43 10.66 4.38
CA ASN A 218 3.09 11.13 4.03
C ASN A 218 2.15 11.09 5.24
N ILE A 219 2.34 12.05 6.14
CA ILE A 219 1.57 12.14 7.40
C ILE A 219 0.06 12.29 7.15
N ALA A 220 -0.33 12.98 6.08
CA ALA A 220 -1.76 13.16 5.75
C ALA A 220 -2.41 11.81 5.43
N SER A 221 -1.80 11.01 4.57
CA SER A 221 -2.25 9.67 4.20
C SER A 221 -2.24 8.70 5.40
N THR A 222 -1.17 8.75 6.23
CA THR A 222 -1.10 7.98 7.48
C THR A 222 -2.27 8.30 8.42
N LYS A 223 -2.63 9.58 8.58
CA LYS A 223 -3.79 9.97 9.39
C LYS A 223 -5.10 9.43 8.82
N VAL A 224 -5.28 9.43 7.50
CA VAL A 224 -6.46 8.82 6.85
C VAL A 224 -6.51 7.33 7.21
N ALA A 225 -5.44 6.57 6.98
CA ALA A 225 -5.39 5.15 7.32
C ALA A 225 -5.79 4.88 8.79
N LEU A 226 -5.10 5.53 9.74
CA LEU A 226 -5.35 5.33 11.17
C LEU A 226 -6.77 5.75 11.58
N ASN A 227 -7.32 6.82 11.02
CA ASN A 227 -8.66 7.31 11.34
C ASN A 227 -9.78 6.45 10.78
N THR A 228 -9.51 5.65 9.76
CA THR A 228 -10.49 4.78 9.10
C THR A 228 -10.44 3.33 9.58
N GLY A 229 -9.58 3.01 10.57
CA GLY A 229 -9.49 1.67 11.15
C GLY A 229 -8.43 0.79 10.51
N PHE A 230 -7.59 1.34 9.66
CA PHE A 230 -6.39 0.65 9.19
C PHE A 230 -5.28 0.69 10.22
N TYR A 231 -4.53 -0.41 10.32
CA TYR A 231 -3.41 -0.56 11.25
C TYR A 231 -2.16 -1.03 10.52
N PRO A 232 -0.95 -0.55 10.87
CA PRO A 232 0.28 -0.97 10.24
C PRO A 232 0.54 -2.46 10.48
N VAL A 233 0.91 -3.19 9.43
CA VAL A 233 1.12 -4.64 9.47
C VAL A 233 2.48 -5.04 8.94
N TRP A 234 2.94 -4.44 7.83
CA TRP A 234 4.28 -4.71 7.33
C TRP A 234 4.90 -3.48 6.69
N LEU A 235 6.21 -3.51 6.65
CA LEU A 235 7.05 -2.48 6.05
C LEU A 235 7.78 -3.06 4.83
N SER A 236 7.93 -2.26 3.79
CA SER A 236 8.76 -2.62 2.64
C SER A 236 9.63 -1.46 2.17
N HIS A 237 10.85 -1.80 1.76
CA HIS A 237 11.69 -0.98 0.89
C HIS A 237 12.03 -1.76 -0.37
N PHE A 238 12.12 -1.10 -1.48
CA PHE A 238 12.60 -1.67 -2.73
C PHE A 238 13.62 -0.73 -3.38
N CYS A 239 14.38 -1.24 -4.34
CA CYS A 239 15.30 -0.38 -5.07
C CYS A 239 14.62 0.21 -6.31
N VAL A 240 15.06 1.41 -6.67
CA VAL A 240 14.72 2.10 -7.91
C VAL A 240 16.01 2.45 -8.66
N ASN A 241 15.92 2.72 -9.95
CA ASN A 241 17.07 3.21 -10.73
C ASN A 241 17.50 4.60 -10.24
N LEU A 242 18.78 4.90 -10.35
CA LEU A 242 19.35 6.24 -10.11
C LEU A 242 18.92 7.20 -11.19
#